data_84ced8b8e0eda29cdf0d236ac9e0b703
#
_entry.id   84ced8b8e0eda29cdf0d236ac9e0b703
#
_cell.length_a   1.000
_cell.length_b   1.000
_cell.length_c   1.000
_cell.angle_alpha   90.00
_cell.angle_beta   90.00
_cell.angle_gamma   90.00
#
_symmetry.space_group_name_H-M   'P 1'
#
loop_
_entity.id
_entity.type
_entity.pdbx_description
1 polymer ?
#
loop_
_entity_poly.entity_id
_entity_poly.type
_entity_poly.pdbx_seq_one_letter_code
_entity_poly.pdbx_strand_id
1 'polypeptide(L)'
;NEQSKIIIINTSNSNIGSISDGDNYRNELYKTLYEKYGVDIKNVPVYYIWDRDQESNPSEITKDLLGKLTNPYENDNYENGLLLLSYPCCEAYTVTNFEKNKRHLEDDAKEYVKNNFYELRKINRYTIQMAVLEMMKSLDRIKVKYDDAESYFNIDDMKNINLSTFNAEEKIFERNGYYELLSFISVIFIDLGIITFR
;
A
#
# COMPACT_ATOMS: atom_id res chain seq x y z
N ASN A 1 -3.43 19.32 23.32
CA ASN A 1 -3.87 18.65 22.07
C ASN A 1 -2.70 18.64 21.10
N GLU A 2 -1.90 17.58 21.15
CA GLU A 2 -0.96 17.30 20.07
C GLU A 2 -1.77 16.89 18.84
N GLN A 3 -1.71 17.73 17.82
CA GLN A 3 -2.33 17.41 16.54
C GLN A 3 -1.44 16.40 15.84
N SER A 4 -1.96 15.21 15.56
CA SER A 4 -1.29 14.23 14.71
C SER A 4 -1.05 14.85 13.34
N LYS A 5 0.18 14.80 12.85
CA LYS A 5 0.58 15.38 11.57
C LYS A 5 0.89 14.25 10.59
N ILE A 6 0.21 14.24 9.45
CA ILE A 6 0.50 13.33 8.34
C ILE A 6 1.27 14.12 7.29
N ILE A 7 2.40 13.59 6.84
CA ILE A 7 3.20 14.16 5.76
C ILE A 7 3.16 13.18 4.59
N ILE A 8 2.68 13.66 3.44
CA ILE A 8 2.62 12.89 2.20
C ILE A 8 3.66 13.48 1.24
N ILE A 9 4.56 12.63 0.76
CA ILE A 9 5.60 13.01 -0.17
C ILE A 9 5.37 12.27 -1.48
N ASN A 10 5.12 13.02 -2.55
CA ASN A 10 5.12 12.49 -3.89
C ASN A 10 6.55 12.56 -4.43
N THR A 11 7.14 11.40 -4.68
CA THR A 11 8.53 11.30 -5.15
C THR A 11 8.67 11.55 -6.64
N SER A 12 7.57 11.67 -7.38
CA SER A 12 7.54 11.79 -8.86
C SER A 12 8.27 10.66 -9.59
N ASN A 13 8.62 9.59 -8.90
CA ASN A 13 9.41 8.49 -9.41
C ASN A 13 8.60 7.20 -9.31
N SER A 14 8.18 6.64 -10.44
CA SER A 14 7.39 5.41 -10.48
C SER A 14 8.22 4.15 -10.35
N ASN A 15 9.55 4.24 -10.47
CA ASN A 15 10.44 3.09 -10.41
C ASN A 15 10.76 2.71 -8.95
N ILE A 16 10.27 1.56 -8.52
CA ILE A 16 10.53 1.01 -7.19
C ILE A 16 12.02 0.72 -6.95
N GLY A 17 12.79 0.49 -8.00
CA GLY A 17 14.24 0.32 -7.94
C GLY A 17 14.98 1.53 -7.35
N SER A 18 14.40 2.73 -7.42
CA SER A 18 14.95 3.91 -6.78
C SER A 18 15.03 3.80 -5.25
N ILE A 19 14.16 3.00 -4.64
CA ILE A 19 14.24 2.69 -3.20
C ILE A 19 15.30 1.63 -2.94
N SER A 20 15.51 0.69 -3.90
CA SER A 20 16.45 -0.42 -3.76
C SER A 20 17.92 0.01 -3.88
N ASP A 21 18.21 1.07 -4.64
CA ASP A 21 19.57 1.67 -4.74
C ASP A 21 20.01 2.31 -3.41
N GLY A 22 19.27 2.00 -2.41
CA GLY A 22 19.64 1.89 -1.04
C GLY A 22 19.81 3.22 -0.31
N ASP A 23 20.95 3.34 0.29
CA ASP A 23 21.26 4.27 1.35
C ASP A 23 21.18 5.73 0.92
N ASN A 24 21.46 6.05 -0.33
CA ASN A 24 21.50 7.44 -0.78
C ASN A 24 20.11 8.06 -0.89
N TYR A 25 19.15 7.39 -1.57
CA TYR A 25 17.82 7.96 -1.77
C TYR A 25 17.05 8.13 -0.45
N ARG A 26 17.07 7.09 0.39
CA ARG A 26 16.38 7.13 1.68
C ARG A 26 17.03 8.14 2.64
N ASN A 27 18.35 8.16 2.68
CA ASN A 27 19.10 9.12 3.49
C ASN A 27 18.85 10.57 3.05
N GLU A 28 18.81 10.85 1.75
CA GLU A 28 18.45 12.18 1.24
C GLU A 28 17.00 12.55 1.55
N LEU A 29 16.08 11.59 1.42
CA LEU A 29 14.69 11.79 1.81
C LEU A 29 14.58 12.12 3.30
N TYR A 30 15.21 11.33 4.15
CA TYR A 30 15.19 11.51 5.61
C TYR A 30 15.83 12.81 6.03
N LYS A 31 16.97 13.15 5.43
CA LYS A 31 17.62 14.44 5.63
C LYS A 31 16.69 15.60 5.24
N THR A 32 16.03 15.49 4.09
CA THR A 32 15.06 16.50 3.62
C THR A 32 13.89 16.63 4.59
N LEU A 33 13.35 15.51 5.11
CA LEU A 33 12.27 15.50 6.10
C LEU A 33 12.69 16.21 7.38
N TYR A 34 13.88 15.92 7.86
CA TYR A 34 14.41 16.56 9.06
C TYR A 34 14.67 18.06 8.86
N GLU A 35 15.42 18.42 7.82
CA GLU A 35 15.83 19.81 7.56
C GLU A 35 14.65 20.72 7.20
N LYS A 36 13.71 20.21 6.36
CA LYS A 36 12.61 21.03 5.82
C LYS A 36 11.35 21.01 6.68
N TYR A 37 11.07 19.89 7.32
CA TYR A 37 9.80 19.68 8.04
C TYR A 37 9.98 19.43 9.53
N GLY A 38 11.23 19.32 10.02
CA GLY A 38 11.54 19.04 11.44
C GLY A 38 11.08 17.65 11.89
N VAL A 39 10.97 16.69 10.93
CA VAL A 39 10.50 15.34 11.22
C VAL A 39 11.68 14.40 11.39
N ASP A 40 11.81 13.86 12.60
CA ASP A 40 12.71 12.74 12.87
C ASP A 40 11.95 11.44 12.61
N ILE A 41 12.32 10.73 11.55
CA ILE A 41 11.69 9.47 11.14
C ILE A 41 11.84 8.35 12.19
N LYS A 42 12.81 8.45 13.09
CA LYS A 42 13.03 7.44 14.15
C LYS A 42 11.83 7.28 15.08
N ASN A 43 10.91 8.24 15.08
CA ASN A 43 9.77 8.27 15.99
C ASN A 43 8.42 8.32 15.27
N VAL A 44 8.39 8.05 13.96
CA VAL A 44 7.17 8.10 13.18
C VAL A 44 7.04 6.87 12.28
N PRO A 45 5.84 6.32 12.09
CA PRO A 45 5.64 5.24 11.13
C PRO A 45 5.88 5.73 9.70
N VAL A 46 6.57 4.91 8.91
CA VAL A 46 6.88 5.19 7.50
C VAL A 46 6.20 4.16 6.61
N TYR A 47 5.44 4.63 5.64
CA TYR A 47 4.78 3.78 4.63
C TYR A 47 5.24 4.19 3.25
N TYR A 48 5.64 3.21 2.45
CA TYR A 48 5.93 3.35 1.03
C TYR A 48 4.74 2.84 0.25
N ILE A 49 4.15 3.66 -0.59
CA ILE A 49 2.98 3.31 -1.41
C ILE A 49 3.45 3.23 -2.86
N TRP A 50 3.25 2.08 -3.49
CA TRP A 50 3.67 1.83 -4.87
C TRP A 50 2.63 1.06 -5.68
N ASP A 51 2.67 1.31 -6.98
CA ASP A 51 1.90 0.55 -7.97
C ASP A 51 2.59 -0.79 -8.26
N ARG A 52 1.79 -1.85 -8.46
CA ARG A 52 2.33 -3.08 -9.05
C ARG A 52 2.33 -2.98 -10.56
N ASP A 53 3.03 -2.03 -11.08
CA ASP A 53 3.31 -1.88 -12.50
C ASP A 53 4.50 -2.80 -12.87
N GLN A 54 4.24 -3.83 -13.69
CA GLN A 54 5.29 -4.79 -14.09
C GLN A 54 6.34 -4.19 -15.01
N GLU A 55 5.96 -3.21 -15.83
CA GLU A 55 6.88 -2.58 -16.76
C GLU A 55 7.93 -1.75 -16.03
N SER A 56 7.49 -1.01 -15.01
CA SER A 56 8.38 -0.12 -14.23
C SER A 56 8.99 -0.80 -12.99
N ASN A 57 8.36 -1.87 -12.48
CA ASN A 57 8.69 -2.49 -11.20
C ASN A 57 8.99 -3.99 -11.34
N PRO A 58 10.24 -4.37 -11.66
CA PRO A 58 10.65 -5.77 -11.84
C PRO A 58 10.30 -6.64 -10.61
N SER A 59 9.78 -7.85 -10.86
CA SER A 59 9.27 -8.74 -9.79
C SER A 59 10.34 -9.11 -8.77
N GLU A 60 11.59 -9.30 -9.18
CA GLU A 60 12.69 -9.65 -8.26
C GLU A 60 12.99 -8.51 -7.29
N ILE A 61 13.08 -7.27 -7.77
CA ILE A 61 13.35 -6.08 -6.96
C ILE A 61 12.16 -5.83 -6.02
N THR A 62 10.94 -5.91 -6.54
CA THR A 62 9.74 -5.72 -5.74
C THR A 62 9.65 -6.73 -4.60
N LYS A 63 9.94 -8.01 -4.89
CA LYS A 63 9.91 -9.08 -3.89
C LYS A 63 10.99 -8.91 -2.82
N ASP A 64 12.19 -8.49 -3.21
CA ASP A 64 13.27 -8.19 -2.27
C ASP A 64 12.86 -7.05 -1.31
N LEU A 65 12.30 -5.97 -1.84
CA LEU A 65 11.82 -4.85 -1.03
C LEU A 65 10.66 -5.21 -0.11
N LEU A 66 9.73 -6.07 -0.56
CA LEU A 66 8.67 -6.61 0.30
C LEU A 66 9.23 -7.45 1.45
N GLY A 67 10.38 -8.08 1.25
CA GLY A 67 11.07 -8.83 2.29
C GLY A 67 11.82 -7.96 3.31
N LYS A 68 12.15 -6.73 2.93
CA LYS A 68 12.94 -5.77 3.72
C LYS A 68 12.07 -4.72 4.41
N LEU A 69 11.13 -4.13 3.68
CA LEU A 69 10.25 -3.06 4.16
C LEU A 69 8.97 -3.68 4.75
N THR A 70 9.06 -4.18 5.97
CA THR A 70 8.05 -5.08 6.57
C THR A 70 7.26 -4.49 7.73
N ASN A 71 7.78 -3.43 8.38
CA ASN A 71 7.15 -2.83 9.53
C ASN A 71 7.32 -1.30 9.51
N PRO A 72 6.25 -0.50 9.64
CA PRO A 72 6.35 0.96 9.59
C PRO A 72 7.08 1.57 10.79
N TYR A 73 7.20 0.85 11.90
CA TYR A 73 7.76 1.31 13.17
C TYR A 73 9.19 0.84 13.41
N GLU A 74 9.70 -0.10 12.63
CA GLU A 74 11.07 -0.57 12.77
C GLU A 74 12.03 0.50 12.28
N ASN A 75 12.92 0.94 13.16
CA ASN A 75 13.83 2.05 12.96
C ASN A 75 15.30 1.64 13.04
N ASP A 76 15.59 0.35 13.05
CA ASP A 76 16.95 -0.17 13.13
C ASP A 76 17.49 -0.48 11.72
N ASN A 77 18.58 0.22 11.34
CA ASN A 77 19.35 -0.01 10.12
C ASN A 77 18.63 0.23 8.78
N TYR A 78 18.59 1.45 8.27
CA TYR A 78 18.36 1.86 6.87
C TYR A 78 17.24 1.19 6.04
N GLU A 79 16.56 0.17 6.57
CA GLU A 79 15.46 -0.58 5.95
C GLU A 79 14.12 -0.29 6.63
N ASN A 80 13.92 0.95 7.05
CA ASN A 80 12.75 1.34 7.84
C ASN A 80 11.53 1.56 6.97
N GLY A 81 10.41 1.05 7.41
CA GLY A 81 9.12 1.30 6.81
C GLY A 81 8.41 0.05 6.33
N LEU A 82 7.20 0.25 5.89
CA LEU A 82 6.35 -0.80 5.32
C LEU A 82 6.04 -0.46 3.86
N LEU A 83 6.37 -1.39 2.96
CA LEU A 83 5.98 -1.28 1.55
C LEU A 83 4.55 -1.78 1.37
N LEU A 84 3.70 -0.94 0.79
CA LEU A 84 2.31 -1.20 0.50
C LEU A 84 2.09 -1.12 -1.01
N LEU A 85 1.74 -2.24 -1.62
CA LEU A 85 1.45 -2.30 -3.05
C LEU A 85 -0.04 -2.15 -3.32
N SER A 86 -0.35 -1.59 -4.48
CA SER A 86 -1.69 -1.58 -5.06
C SER A 86 -1.68 -2.34 -6.38
N TYR A 87 -2.68 -3.19 -6.60
CA TYR A 87 -2.83 -4.06 -7.77
C TYR A 87 -4.07 -3.66 -8.56
N PRO A 88 -3.93 -3.26 -9.81
CA PRO A 88 -2.69 -3.03 -10.57
C PRO A 88 -1.97 -1.72 -10.22
N CYS A 89 -2.67 -0.72 -9.67
CA CYS A 89 -2.17 0.64 -9.46
C CYS A 89 -2.84 1.31 -8.24
N CYS A 90 -2.35 2.47 -7.80
CA CYS A 90 -2.89 3.18 -6.63
C CYS A 90 -4.35 3.59 -6.78
N GLU A 91 -4.84 3.78 -8.01
CA GLU A 91 -6.25 4.02 -8.30
C GLU A 91 -7.15 2.87 -7.81
N ALA A 92 -6.63 1.66 -7.65
CA ALA A 92 -7.35 0.53 -7.06
C ALA A 92 -7.94 0.89 -5.69
N TYR A 93 -7.18 1.62 -4.85
CA TYR A 93 -7.69 2.10 -3.58
C TYR A 93 -8.95 2.96 -3.75
N THR A 94 -8.92 3.88 -4.70
CA THR A 94 -10.06 4.76 -4.97
C THR A 94 -11.27 3.98 -5.48
N VAL A 95 -11.05 3.04 -6.39
CA VAL A 95 -12.13 2.19 -6.93
C VAL A 95 -12.80 1.42 -5.79
N THR A 96 -12.02 0.83 -4.88
CA THR A 96 -12.56 0.01 -3.77
C THR A 96 -13.35 0.79 -2.73
N ASN A 97 -13.20 2.12 -2.68
CA ASN A 97 -14.06 2.98 -1.84
C ASN A 97 -15.53 3.00 -2.31
N PHE A 98 -15.77 2.76 -3.60
CA PHE A 98 -17.10 2.95 -4.20
C PHE A 98 -17.64 1.70 -4.88
N GLU A 99 -16.76 0.81 -5.32
CA GLU A 99 -17.11 -0.37 -6.08
C GLU A 99 -16.73 -1.65 -5.35
N LYS A 100 -17.53 -2.69 -5.56
CA LYS A 100 -17.34 -4.01 -4.94
C LYS A 100 -17.05 -5.07 -5.99
N ASN A 101 -16.20 -6.04 -5.65
CA ASN A 101 -15.98 -7.26 -6.44
C ASN A 101 -15.56 -7.02 -7.89
N LYS A 102 -14.78 -5.98 -8.15
CA LYS A 102 -14.29 -5.72 -9.51
C LYS A 102 -12.90 -6.29 -9.73
N ARG A 103 -12.72 -6.84 -10.92
CA ARG A 103 -11.42 -7.22 -11.49
C ARG A 103 -11.09 -6.19 -12.54
N HIS A 104 -9.90 -5.63 -12.46
CA HIS A 104 -9.56 -4.55 -13.38
C HIS A 104 -8.17 -4.73 -13.97
N LEU A 105 -8.06 -4.36 -15.23
CA LEU A 105 -6.82 -3.93 -15.83
C LEU A 105 -6.45 -2.55 -15.27
N GLU A 106 -5.18 -2.19 -15.37
CA GLU A 106 -4.69 -0.88 -14.92
C GLU A 106 -5.45 0.28 -15.56
N ASP A 107 -5.68 0.19 -16.88
CA ASP A 107 -6.42 1.19 -17.63
C ASP A 107 -7.86 1.36 -17.15
N ASP A 108 -8.53 0.26 -16.76
CA ASP A 108 -9.90 0.30 -16.23
C ASP A 108 -9.97 1.08 -14.91
N ALA A 109 -8.99 0.88 -14.02
CA ALA A 109 -8.94 1.59 -12.75
C ALA A 109 -8.65 3.08 -12.94
N LYS A 110 -7.70 3.42 -13.81
CA LYS A 110 -7.37 4.81 -14.17
C LYS A 110 -8.53 5.52 -14.86
N GLU A 111 -9.20 4.85 -15.79
CA GLU A 111 -10.39 5.38 -16.47
C GLU A 111 -11.54 5.60 -15.49
N TYR A 112 -11.77 4.67 -14.57
CA TYR A 112 -12.78 4.83 -13.53
C TYR A 112 -12.52 6.10 -12.70
N VAL A 113 -11.30 6.29 -12.22
CA VAL A 113 -10.94 7.47 -11.44
C VAL A 113 -11.13 8.76 -12.25
N LYS A 114 -10.69 8.77 -13.51
CA LYS A 114 -10.86 9.92 -14.41
C LYS A 114 -12.32 10.28 -14.60
N ASN A 115 -13.17 9.29 -14.85
CA ASN A 115 -14.60 9.48 -15.14
C ASN A 115 -15.42 9.85 -13.89
N ASN A 116 -14.94 9.48 -12.71
CA ASN A 116 -15.63 9.68 -11.44
C ASN A 116 -14.94 10.71 -10.53
N PHE A 117 -14.08 11.56 -11.06
CA PHE A 117 -13.27 12.51 -10.30
C PHE A 117 -14.05 13.34 -9.26
N TYR A 118 -15.28 13.73 -9.57
CA TYR A 118 -16.13 14.48 -8.64
C TYR A 118 -16.62 13.62 -7.46
N GLU A 119 -16.80 12.32 -7.64
CA GLU A 119 -17.19 11.38 -6.60
C GLU A 119 -16.05 11.16 -5.60
N LEU A 120 -14.79 11.30 -6.04
CA LEU A 120 -13.62 11.15 -5.19
C LEU A 120 -13.58 12.15 -4.04
N ARG A 121 -14.23 13.32 -4.20
CA ARG A 121 -14.42 14.30 -3.13
C ARG A 121 -15.36 13.81 -2.02
N LYS A 122 -16.06 12.71 -2.23
CA LYS A 122 -16.95 12.07 -1.28
C LYS A 122 -16.28 11.00 -0.44
N ILE A 123 -14.97 10.79 -0.58
CA ILE A 123 -14.21 9.89 0.31
C ILE A 123 -14.38 10.38 1.74
N ASN A 124 -14.84 9.47 2.58
CA ASN A 124 -15.12 9.71 3.99
C ASN A 124 -14.89 8.41 4.77
N ARG A 125 -15.06 8.46 6.11
CA ARG A 125 -14.83 7.29 6.95
C ARG A 125 -15.61 6.04 6.50
N TYR A 126 -16.83 6.19 6.03
CA TYR A 126 -17.64 5.06 5.55
C TYR A 126 -17.06 4.43 4.28
N THR A 127 -16.70 5.26 3.29
CA THR A 127 -16.10 4.74 2.04
C THR A 127 -14.73 4.12 2.28
N ILE A 128 -13.91 4.68 3.19
CA ILE A 128 -12.64 4.09 3.61
C ILE A 128 -12.87 2.71 4.25
N GLN A 129 -13.89 2.57 5.10
CA GLN A 129 -14.27 1.28 5.65
C GLN A 129 -14.68 0.27 4.57
N MET A 130 -15.37 0.73 3.52
CA MET A 130 -15.67 -0.13 2.37
C MET A 130 -14.42 -0.60 1.65
N ALA A 131 -13.43 0.29 1.43
CA ALA A 131 -12.16 -0.08 0.81
C ALA A 131 -11.40 -1.13 1.65
N VAL A 132 -11.38 -0.99 2.96
CA VAL A 132 -10.80 -1.99 3.88
C VAL A 132 -11.50 -3.34 3.73
N LEU A 133 -12.84 -3.37 3.73
CA LEU A 133 -13.60 -4.60 3.55
C LEU A 133 -13.38 -5.25 2.17
N GLU A 134 -13.25 -4.45 1.12
CA GLU A 134 -12.93 -4.98 -0.21
C GLU A 134 -11.49 -5.52 -0.28
N MET A 135 -10.52 -4.88 0.38
CA MET A 135 -9.17 -5.42 0.53
C MET A 135 -9.21 -6.82 1.16
N MET A 136 -9.89 -6.98 2.30
CA MET A 136 -10.02 -8.27 2.97
C MET A 136 -10.66 -9.34 2.08
N LYS A 137 -11.75 -9.00 1.38
CA LYS A 137 -12.39 -9.91 0.43
C LYS A 137 -11.50 -10.27 -0.77
N SER A 138 -10.66 -9.33 -1.22
CA SER A 138 -9.69 -9.61 -2.27
C SER A 138 -8.65 -10.62 -1.79
N LEU A 139 -8.13 -10.46 -0.56
CA LEU A 139 -7.24 -11.45 0.05
C LEU A 139 -7.88 -12.85 0.14
N ASP A 140 -9.15 -12.93 0.54
CA ASP A 140 -9.90 -14.19 0.57
C ASP A 140 -10.03 -14.81 -0.84
N ARG A 141 -10.35 -14.00 -1.85
CA ARG A 141 -10.48 -14.47 -3.24
C ARG A 141 -9.18 -15.06 -3.80
N ILE A 142 -8.05 -14.43 -3.47
CA ILE A 142 -6.71 -14.94 -3.85
C ILE A 142 -6.15 -15.96 -2.88
N LYS A 143 -6.91 -16.33 -1.84
CA LYS A 143 -6.58 -17.36 -0.83
C LYS A 143 -5.32 -17.02 -0.03
N VAL A 144 -5.07 -15.77 0.22
CA VAL A 144 -4.05 -15.30 1.16
C VAL A 144 -4.63 -15.35 2.56
N LYS A 145 -3.95 -16.09 3.44
CA LYS A 145 -4.33 -16.18 4.85
C LYS A 145 -3.78 -14.97 5.61
N TYR A 146 -4.62 -14.36 6.39
CA TYR A 146 -4.30 -13.42 7.46
C TYR A 146 -4.92 -13.98 8.75
N ASP A 147 -4.33 -13.69 9.89
CA ASP A 147 -4.85 -14.24 11.15
C ASP A 147 -6.18 -13.56 11.48
N ASP A 148 -7.28 -14.31 11.32
CA ASP A 148 -8.64 -13.85 11.60
C ASP A 148 -9.15 -14.27 12.99
N ALA A 149 -8.31 -14.94 13.80
CA ALA A 149 -8.71 -15.50 15.07
C ALA A 149 -9.32 -14.47 16.04
N GLU A 150 -9.03 -13.18 15.84
CA GLU A 150 -9.60 -12.07 16.62
C GLU A 150 -10.22 -10.95 15.77
N SER A 151 -10.46 -11.16 14.48
CA SER A 151 -10.99 -10.13 13.56
C SER A 151 -10.07 -8.89 13.40
N TYR A 152 -8.78 -9.02 13.70
CA TYR A 152 -7.82 -7.93 13.60
C TYR A 152 -6.77 -8.22 12.54
N PHE A 153 -6.59 -7.23 11.67
CA PHE A 153 -5.47 -7.19 10.75
C PHE A 153 -4.24 -6.76 11.55
N ASN A 154 -3.29 -7.68 11.76
CA ASN A 154 -2.10 -7.38 12.53
C ASN A 154 -1.00 -6.83 11.61
N ILE A 155 -0.46 -5.67 11.96
CA ILE A 155 0.64 -5.05 11.20
C ILE A 155 1.91 -5.92 11.21
N ASP A 156 2.14 -6.70 12.26
CA ASP A 156 3.31 -7.59 12.39
C ASP A 156 3.28 -8.74 11.38
N ASP A 157 2.09 -9.09 10.85
CA ASP A 157 1.93 -10.14 9.84
C ASP A 157 2.12 -9.62 8.41
N MET A 158 2.28 -8.31 8.22
CA MET A 158 2.32 -7.69 6.91
C MET A 158 3.41 -8.24 6.01
N LYS A 159 4.55 -8.65 6.53
CA LYS A 159 5.61 -9.32 5.75
C LYS A 159 5.05 -10.54 5.01
N ASN A 160 4.38 -11.42 5.75
CA ASN A 160 3.84 -12.67 5.20
C ASN A 160 2.66 -12.41 4.27
N ILE A 161 1.79 -11.48 4.63
CA ILE A 161 0.62 -11.08 3.84
C ILE A 161 1.08 -10.47 2.51
N ASN A 162 2.01 -9.52 2.53
CA ASN A 162 2.56 -8.88 1.34
C ASN A 162 3.20 -9.88 0.39
N LEU A 163 4.10 -10.73 0.89
CA LEU A 163 4.78 -11.73 0.06
C LEU A 163 3.82 -12.79 -0.50
N SER A 164 2.85 -13.22 0.29
CA SER A 164 1.82 -14.18 -0.15
C SER A 164 0.91 -13.57 -1.19
N THR A 165 0.49 -12.32 -1.00
CA THR A 165 -0.32 -11.56 -1.96
C THR A 165 0.44 -11.36 -3.26
N PHE A 166 1.68 -10.90 -3.18
CA PHE A 166 2.53 -10.71 -4.36
C PHE A 166 2.63 -11.99 -5.19
N ASN A 167 2.97 -13.12 -4.54
CA ASN A 167 3.09 -14.39 -5.24
C ASN A 167 1.76 -14.91 -5.82
N ALA A 168 0.62 -14.61 -5.18
CA ALA A 168 -0.70 -14.99 -5.68
C ALA A 168 -1.10 -14.13 -6.88
N GLU A 169 -0.91 -12.82 -6.78
CA GLU A 169 -1.25 -11.86 -7.84
C GLU A 169 -0.39 -12.04 -9.09
N GLU A 170 0.92 -12.31 -8.95
CA GLU A 170 1.78 -12.62 -10.09
C GLU A 170 1.27 -13.86 -10.85
N LYS A 171 0.87 -14.91 -10.13
CA LYS A 171 0.28 -16.11 -10.75
C LYS A 171 -1.07 -15.84 -11.45
N ILE A 172 -1.88 -14.95 -10.89
CA ILE A 172 -3.14 -14.54 -11.49
C ILE A 172 -2.86 -13.79 -12.79
N PHE A 173 -1.92 -12.85 -12.75
CA PHE A 173 -1.54 -12.06 -13.92
C PHE A 173 -0.94 -12.94 -15.02
N GLU A 174 -0.02 -13.85 -14.69
CA GLU A 174 0.57 -14.81 -15.67
C GLU A 174 -0.51 -15.65 -16.38
N ARG A 175 -1.58 -16.02 -15.67
CA ARG A 175 -2.64 -16.87 -16.23
C ARG A 175 -3.70 -16.11 -17.00
N ASN A 176 -4.05 -14.92 -16.53
CA ASN A 176 -5.26 -14.21 -16.93
C ASN A 176 -4.99 -12.88 -17.63
N GLY A 177 -3.76 -12.32 -17.51
CA GLY A 177 -3.41 -11.00 -18.01
C GLY A 177 -3.99 -9.82 -17.22
N TYR A 178 -4.49 -10.07 -16.00
CA TYR A 178 -5.01 -9.02 -15.10
C TYR A 178 -4.74 -9.39 -13.63
N TYR A 179 -4.74 -8.39 -12.76
CA TYR A 179 -4.69 -8.56 -11.31
C TYR A 179 -6.09 -8.59 -10.70
N GLU A 180 -6.23 -9.23 -9.52
CA GLU A 180 -7.37 -8.95 -8.65
C GLU A 180 -7.23 -7.53 -8.10
N LEU A 181 -8.33 -6.76 -8.07
CA LEU A 181 -8.27 -5.39 -7.59
C LEU A 181 -8.03 -5.37 -6.07
N LEU A 182 -6.86 -4.91 -5.66
CA LEU A 182 -6.45 -4.87 -4.26
C LEU A 182 -5.53 -3.67 -3.99
N SER A 183 -5.70 -3.01 -2.85
CA SER A 183 -4.77 -1.98 -2.41
C SER A 183 -4.49 -2.06 -0.92
N PHE A 184 -3.22 -2.16 -0.55
CA PHE A 184 -2.78 -2.13 0.83
C PHE A 184 -2.73 -0.72 1.45
N ILE A 185 -3.07 0.34 0.72
CA ILE A 185 -3.28 1.68 1.31
C ILE A 185 -4.28 1.60 2.48
N SER A 186 -5.26 0.70 2.40
CA SER A 186 -6.24 0.43 3.46
C SER A 186 -5.60 0.08 4.81
N VAL A 187 -4.42 -0.53 4.82
CA VAL A 187 -3.68 -0.92 6.02
C VAL A 187 -3.30 0.30 6.87
N ILE A 188 -2.94 1.41 6.23
CA ILE A 188 -2.59 2.67 6.94
C ILE A 188 -3.75 3.11 7.83
N PHE A 189 -4.99 3.02 7.35
CA PHE A 189 -6.16 3.46 8.10
C PHE A 189 -6.51 2.54 9.26
N ILE A 190 -6.16 1.26 9.16
CA ILE A 190 -6.29 0.28 10.25
C ILE A 190 -5.22 0.57 11.30
N ASP A 191 -3.97 0.66 10.89
CA ASP A 191 -2.81 0.83 11.77
C ASP A 191 -2.88 2.16 12.54
N LEU A 192 -3.30 3.24 11.89
CA LEU A 192 -3.52 4.53 12.54
C LEU A 192 -4.81 4.61 13.38
N GLY A 193 -5.57 3.51 13.52
CA GLY A 193 -6.81 3.47 14.29
C GLY A 193 -7.95 4.35 13.73
N ILE A 194 -7.84 4.80 12.47
CA ILE A 194 -8.89 5.57 11.80
C ILE A 194 -10.11 4.69 11.52
N ILE A 195 -9.85 3.44 11.14
CA ILE A 195 -10.85 2.39 10.97
C ILE A 195 -10.60 1.31 12.03
N THR A 196 -11.62 0.99 12.78
CA THR A 196 -11.62 -0.11 13.76
C THR A 196 -12.73 -1.07 13.42
N PHE A 197 -12.45 -2.35 13.42
CA PHE A 197 -13.44 -3.41 13.37
C PHE A 197 -13.92 -3.66 14.80
N ARG A 198 -15.20 -3.52 15.01
CA ARG A 198 -15.90 -3.95 16.24
C ARG A 198 -16.94 -4.96 15.87
#